data_b5e55793a26f827673e3f891278424ae
#
_entry.id   b5e55793a26f827673e3f891278424ae
#
_cell.length_a   1.000
_cell.length_b   1.000
_cell.length_c   1.000
_cell.angle_alpha   90.00
_cell.angle_beta   90.00
_cell.angle_gamma   90.00
#
_symmetry.space_group_name_H-M   'P 1'
#
loop_
_entity.id
_entity.type
_entity.pdbx_description
1 polymer ?
#
loop_
_entity_poly.entity_id
_entity_poly.type
_entity_poly.pdbx_seq_one_letter_code
_entity_poly.pdbx_strand_id
1 'polypeptide(L)'
;KVCLDVGTSTGGFTDCLLQRGAARVHAIDVGPSQMDWRLRQDPRVVVHDHTNARYVEPAVTGEAAHFAAFDLSFISTTLVLGPVARLLTPDARIVV
;
A
#
# COMPACT_ATOMS: atom_id res chain seq x y z
N LYS A 1 -4.18 -11.15 -6.51
CA LYS A 1 -3.82 -10.96 -5.10
C LYS A 1 -4.06 -9.52 -4.67
N VAL A 2 -4.29 -9.33 -3.39
CA VAL A 2 -4.42 -8.00 -2.79
C VAL A 2 -3.05 -7.53 -2.33
N CYS A 3 -2.68 -6.32 -2.70
CA CYS A 3 -1.37 -5.76 -2.42
C CYS A 3 -1.49 -4.42 -1.69
N LEU A 4 -0.48 -4.10 -0.89
CA LEU A 4 -0.32 -2.78 -0.27
C LEU A 4 0.88 -2.08 -0.88
N ASP A 5 0.73 -0.80 -1.18
CA ASP A 5 1.82 0.10 -1.57
C ASP A 5 1.92 1.19 -0.51
N VAL A 6 2.90 1.06 0.39
CA VAL A 6 3.07 1.97 1.52
C VAL A 6 4.11 3.02 1.17
N GLY A 7 3.72 4.29 1.20
CA GLY A 7 4.52 5.39 0.67
C GLY A 7 4.42 5.44 -0.84
N THR A 8 3.20 5.51 -1.35
CA THR A 8 2.93 5.30 -2.77
C THR A 8 3.50 6.38 -3.70
N SER A 9 3.64 7.61 -3.20
CA SER A 9 4.20 8.73 -3.98
C SER A 9 3.53 8.87 -5.35
N THR A 10 4.28 8.75 -6.45
CA THR A 10 3.76 8.89 -7.81
C THR A 10 3.00 7.65 -8.33
N GLY A 11 3.08 6.54 -7.61
CA GLY A 11 2.38 5.32 -7.99
C GLY A 11 3.18 4.33 -8.82
N GLY A 12 4.52 4.48 -8.85
CA GLY A 12 5.37 3.59 -9.63
C GLY A 12 5.24 2.12 -9.22
N PHE A 13 5.23 1.85 -7.92
CA PHE A 13 5.03 0.49 -7.42
C PHE A 13 3.61 0.00 -7.68
N THR A 14 2.62 0.86 -7.50
CA THR A 14 1.22 0.50 -7.80
C THR A 14 1.09 0.07 -9.26
N ASP A 15 1.64 0.84 -10.18
CA ASP A 15 1.62 0.48 -11.61
C ASP A 15 2.29 -0.87 -11.87
N CYS A 16 3.45 -1.08 -11.28
CA CYS A 16 4.18 -2.34 -11.41
C CYS A 16 3.35 -3.53 -10.90
N LEU A 17 2.71 -3.39 -9.74
CA LEU A 17 1.87 -4.43 -9.17
C LEU A 17 0.68 -4.76 -10.07
N LEU A 18 0.04 -3.74 -10.65
CA LEU A 18 -1.07 -3.94 -11.58
C LEU A 18 -0.63 -4.68 -12.83
N GLN A 19 0.54 -4.33 -13.39
CA GLN A 19 1.08 -5.00 -14.56
C GLN A 19 1.40 -6.46 -14.27
N ARG A 20 1.67 -6.81 -13.03
CA ARG A 20 1.93 -8.19 -12.62
C ARG A 20 0.68 -8.94 -12.20
N GLY A 21 -0.49 -8.37 -12.43
CA GLY A 21 -1.77 -9.05 -12.25
C GLY A 21 -2.38 -8.92 -10.87
N ALA A 22 -2.03 -7.90 -10.09
CA ALA A 22 -2.68 -7.66 -8.80
C ALA A 22 -4.19 -7.45 -9.01
N ALA A 23 -4.99 -8.10 -8.18
CA ALA A 23 -6.44 -7.94 -8.21
C ALA A 23 -6.85 -6.60 -7.61
N ARG A 24 -6.12 -6.14 -6.62
CA ARG A 24 -6.36 -4.86 -5.94
C ARG A 24 -5.08 -4.35 -5.30
N VAL A 25 -4.87 -3.04 -5.36
CA VAL A 25 -3.76 -2.38 -4.70
C VAL A 25 -4.31 -1.27 -3.80
N HIS A 26 -4.03 -1.38 -2.51
CA HIS A 26 -4.29 -0.31 -1.54
C HIS A 26 -3.03 0.55 -1.45
N ALA A 27 -3.13 1.78 -1.95
CA ALA A 27 -2.02 2.73 -1.95
C ALA A 27 -2.17 3.66 -0.75
N ILE A 28 -1.23 3.59 0.19
CA ILE A 28 -1.29 4.32 1.45
C ILE A 28 -0.23 5.41 1.47
N ASP A 29 -0.64 6.65 1.74
CA ASP A 29 0.27 7.78 1.83
C ASP A 29 -0.19 8.74 2.94
N VAL A 30 0.77 9.33 3.64
CA VAL A 30 0.50 10.27 4.74
C VAL A 30 -0.02 11.61 4.23
N GLY A 31 0.41 12.05 3.08
CA GLY A 31 -0.04 13.28 2.43
C GLY A 31 -0.99 13.00 1.27
N PRO A 32 -1.36 14.04 0.53
CA PRO A 32 -2.04 13.81 -0.74
C PRO A 32 -1.04 13.11 -1.68
N SER A 33 -1.44 11.96 -2.21
CA SER A 33 -0.59 11.20 -3.10
C SER A 33 -0.43 11.95 -4.43
N GLN A 34 0.78 11.90 -5.00
CA GLN A 34 1.07 12.46 -6.31
C GLN A 34 0.86 11.42 -7.42
N MET A 35 0.06 10.42 -7.15
CA MET A 35 -0.22 9.33 -8.08
C MET A 35 -0.85 9.87 -9.37
N ASP A 36 -0.39 9.36 -10.51
CA ASP A 36 -0.96 9.65 -11.83
C ASP A 36 -2.49 9.40 -11.79
N TRP A 37 -3.25 10.34 -12.33
CA TRP A 37 -4.72 10.25 -12.30
C TRP A 37 -5.24 8.99 -13.01
N ARG A 38 -4.52 8.45 -14.00
CA ARG A 38 -4.92 7.20 -14.66
C ARG A 38 -4.89 6.02 -13.71
N LEU A 39 -3.90 5.99 -12.80
CA LEU A 39 -3.85 4.98 -11.76
C LEU A 39 -4.99 5.17 -10.75
N ARG A 40 -5.28 6.42 -10.38
CA ARG A 40 -6.39 6.72 -9.48
C ARG A 40 -7.74 6.31 -10.06
N GLN A 41 -7.88 6.31 -11.38
CA GLN A 41 -9.12 5.92 -12.07
C GLN A 41 -9.24 4.40 -12.23
N ASP A 42 -8.17 3.65 -12.05
CA ASP A 42 -8.21 2.20 -12.20
C ASP A 42 -9.05 1.59 -11.07
N PRO A 43 -10.10 0.79 -11.38
CA PRO A 43 -10.96 0.21 -10.35
C PRO A 43 -10.25 -0.75 -9.40
N ARG A 44 -9.04 -1.22 -9.75
CA ARG A 44 -8.23 -2.08 -8.89
C ARG A 44 -7.42 -1.28 -7.86
N VAL A 45 -7.37 0.05 -7.98
CA VAL A 45 -6.58 0.91 -7.09
C VAL A 45 -7.50 1.59 -6.09
N VAL A 46 -7.18 1.43 -4.81
CA VAL A 46 -7.86 2.14 -3.73
C VAL A 46 -6.84 3.05 -3.06
N VAL A 47 -7.03 4.37 -3.22
CA VAL A 47 -6.10 5.37 -2.69
C VAL A 47 -6.53 5.78 -1.29
N HIS A 48 -5.59 5.69 -0.35
CA HIS A 48 -5.77 6.12 1.04
C HIS A 48 -4.84 7.29 1.31
N ASP A 49 -5.24 8.50 0.89
CA ASP A 49 -4.51 9.72 1.18
C ASP A 49 -4.68 10.11 2.64
N HIS A 50 -3.75 10.91 3.16
CA HIS A 50 -3.78 11.41 4.54
C HIS A 50 -3.91 10.28 5.56
N THR A 51 -3.33 9.11 5.24
CA THR A 51 -3.37 7.93 6.09
C THR A 51 -1.97 7.63 6.58
N ASN A 52 -1.77 7.70 7.90
CA ASN A 52 -0.48 7.39 8.49
C ASN A 52 -0.39 5.88 8.75
N ALA A 53 0.52 5.21 8.03
CA ALA A 53 0.70 3.76 8.14
C ALA A 53 1.10 3.32 9.55
N ARG A 54 1.65 4.21 10.36
CA ARG A 54 2.01 3.92 11.75
C ARG A 54 0.78 3.60 12.62
N TYR A 55 -0.37 4.17 12.26
CA TYR A 55 -1.61 4.04 13.02
C TYR A 55 -2.72 3.36 12.22
N VAL A 56 -2.37 2.72 11.11
CA VAL A 56 -3.37 2.11 10.25
C VAL A 56 -4.01 0.89 10.94
N GLU A 57 -5.31 0.73 10.71
CA GLU A 57 -6.11 -0.35 11.27
C GLU A 57 -6.60 -1.27 10.14
N PRO A 58 -6.85 -2.57 10.42
CA PRO A 58 -7.35 -3.49 9.39
C PRO A 58 -8.62 -3.02 8.69
N ALA A 59 -9.47 -2.25 9.38
CA ALA A 59 -10.70 -1.71 8.79
C ALA A 59 -10.44 -0.74 7.63
N VAL A 60 -9.24 -0.15 7.55
CA VAL A 60 -8.90 0.80 6.49
C VAL A 60 -8.94 0.12 5.13
N THR A 61 -8.36 -1.06 5.00
CA THR A 61 -8.37 -1.82 3.76
C THR A 61 -9.59 -2.72 3.61
N GLY A 62 -10.16 -3.17 4.73
CA GLY A 62 -11.32 -4.06 4.74
C GLY A 62 -11.03 -5.48 4.29
N GLU A 63 -9.79 -5.81 3.97
CA GLU A 63 -9.38 -7.12 3.50
C GLU A 63 -7.90 -7.34 3.80
N ALA A 64 -7.49 -8.58 4.01
CA ALA A 64 -6.10 -8.91 4.25
C ALA A 64 -5.31 -8.91 2.94
N ALA A 65 -4.11 -8.36 2.96
CA ALA A 65 -3.26 -8.30 1.79
C ALA A 65 -2.22 -9.44 1.80
N HIS A 66 -1.84 -9.85 0.61
CA HIS A 66 -0.89 -10.96 0.39
C HIS A 66 0.53 -10.46 0.12
N PHE A 67 0.67 -9.16 -0.14
CA PHE A 67 1.94 -8.56 -0.50
C PHE A 67 1.96 -7.11 -0.06
N ALA A 68 3.09 -6.63 0.42
CA ALA A 68 3.29 -5.22 0.76
C ALA A 68 4.64 -4.74 0.24
N ALA A 69 4.64 -3.59 -0.42
CA ALA A 69 5.85 -2.89 -0.82
C ALA A 69 5.96 -1.59 -0.03
N PHE A 70 7.16 -1.30 0.46
CA PHE A 70 7.44 -0.11 1.24
C PHE A 70 8.45 0.76 0.49
N ASP A 71 8.05 1.97 0.14
CA ASP A 71 8.93 2.96 -0.45
C ASP A 71 9.06 4.15 0.51
N LEU A 72 9.75 3.89 1.62
CA LEU A 72 9.95 4.83 2.72
C LEU A 72 11.41 4.79 3.16
N SER A 73 11.81 5.80 3.94
CA SER A 73 13.11 5.76 4.61
C SER A 73 13.20 4.56 5.55
N PHE A 74 14.42 4.13 5.87
CA PHE A 74 14.63 3.01 6.78
C PHE A 74 13.95 3.24 8.15
N ILE A 75 14.10 4.44 8.70
CA ILE A 75 13.50 4.78 9.99
C ILE A 75 11.97 4.73 9.91
N SER A 76 11.39 5.32 8.86
CA SER A 76 9.93 5.29 8.67
C SER A 76 9.42 3.87 8.49
N THR A 77 10.13 3.04 7.73
CA THR A 77 9.75 1.65 7.53
C THR A 77 9.73 0.88 8.85
N THR A 78 10.73 1.05 9.72
CA THR A 78 10.75 0.36 11.01
C THR A 78 9.59 0.77 11.92
N LEU A 79 9.11 2.01 11.81
CA LEU A 79 7.99 2.50 12.60
C LEU A 79 6.64 1.93 12.12
N VAL A 80 6.52 1.57 10.85
CA VAL A 80 5.22 1.16 10.27
C VAL A 80 5.10 -0.34 10.04
N LEU A 81 6.17 -1.11 10.11
CA LEU A 81 6.14 -2.56 9.84
C LEU A 81 5.15 -3.29 10.75
N GLY A 82 5.17 -3.00 12.06
CA GLY A 82 4.26 -3.64 13.01
C GLY A 82 2.79 -3.35 12.68
N PRO A 83 2.37 -2.08 12.61
CA PRO A 83 1.00 -1.74 12.26
C PRO A 83 0.55 -2.30 10.93
N VAL A 84 1.40 -2.24 9.89
CA VAL A 84 1.04 -2.74 8.56
C VAL A 84 0.94 -4.27 8.55
N ALA A 85 1.74 -4.97 9.34
CA ALA A 85 1.69 -6.42 9.42
C ALA A 85 0.28 -6.93 9.78
N ARG A 86 -0.48 -6.16 10.54
CA ARG A 86 -1.86 -6.52 10.90
C ARG A 86 -2.82 -6.50 9.71
N LEU A 87 -2.42 -5.86 8.60
CA LEU A 87 -3.21 -5.80 7.38
C LEU A 87 -2.90 -6.95 6.43
N LEU A 88 -1.95 -7.80 6.79
CA LEU A 88 -1.42 -8.84 5.91
C LEU A 88 -1.87 -10.22 6.32
N THR A 89 -1.91 -11.15 5.35
CA THR A 89 -2.08 -12.56 5.64
C THR A 89 -0.83 -13.12 6.34
N PRO A 90 -0.94 -14.26 7.08
CA PRO A 90 0.22 -14.81 7.79
C PRO A 90 1.41 -15.18 6.89
N ASP A 91 1.14 -15.51 5.63
CA ASP A 91 2.16 -15.90 4.65
C ASP A 91 2.48 -14.78 3.64
N ALA A 92 2.11 -13.55 3.95
CA ALA A 92 2.33 -12.43 3.06
C ALA A 92 3.83 -12.16 2.84
N ARG A 93 4.16 -11.63 1.67
CA ARG A 93 5.52 -11.23 1.33
C ARG A 93 5.65 -9.71 1.46
N ILE A 94 6.81 -9.27 1.91
CA ILE A 94 7.13 -7.87 2.13
C ILE A 94 8.40 -7.53 1.37
N VAL A 95 8.36 -6.43 0.63
CA VAL A 95 9.53 -5.86 -0.06
C VAL A 95 9.77 -4.46 0.49
N VAL A 96 11.00 -4.21 0.88
CA VAL A 96 11.41 -2.94 1.46
C VAL A 96 12.42 -2.24 0.58
#